data_75af459977b56ef76e7f1f8fb6e4758f
#
_entry.id   75af459977b56ef76e7f1f8fb6e4758f
#
_cell.length_a   1.000
_cell.length_b   1.000
_cell.length_c   1.000
_cell.angle_alpha   90.00
_cell.angle_beta   90.00
_cell.angle_gamma   90.00
#
_symmetry.space_group_name_H-M   'P 1'
#
loop_
_entity.id
_entity.type
_entity.pdbx_description
1 polymer ?
#
loop_
_entity_poly.entity_id
_entity_poly.type
_entity_poly.pdbx_seq_one_letter_code
_entity_poly.pdbx_strand_id
1 'polypeptide(L)'
;MARTTAKQVLDRVDALLPNGYARAEKLRWLAQAEGFVRRELCRETGELPVLTEETELTAAPPFDELYRHYVEAQVHYANGEPARYNSAAGLWNNAFLTYRDYRARTAVPEGGAPALRLC
;
A
#
# COMPACT_ATOMS: atom_id res chain seq x y z
N MET A 1 8.58 -11.50 13.05
CA MET A 1 8.40 -10.03 12.93
C MET A 1 6.94 -9.72 12.72
N ALA A 2 6.39 -8.76 13.47
CA ALA A 2 4.98 -8.41 13.33
C ALA A 2 4.73 -7.71 12.00
N ARG A 3 3.62 -8.05 11.37
CA ARG A 3 3.20 -7.39 10.12
C ARG A 3 2.47 -6.10 10.46
N THR A 4 2.49 -5.18 9.51
CA THR A 4 1.80 -3.91 9.65
C THR A 4 0.29 -4.12 9.47
N THR A 5 -0.50 -3.54 10.38
CA THR A 5 -1.96 -3.59 10.26
C THR A 5 -2.48 -2.31 9.60
N ALA A 6 -3.71 -2.38 9.06
CA ALA A 6 -4.36 -1.21 8.50
C ALA A 6 -4.47 -0.09 9.54
N LYS A 7 -4.78 -0.43 10.79
CA LYS A 7 -4.87 0.55 11.87
C LYS A 7 -3.57 1.33 12.03
N GLN A 8 -2.44 0.63 12.03
CA GLN A 8 -1.13 1.29 12.19
C GLN A 8 -0.87 2.29 11.07
N VAL A 9 -1.20 1.93 9.82
CA VAL A 9 -1.03 2.85 8.70
C VAL A 9 -1.92 4.09 8.85
N LEU A 10 -3.19 3.89 9.17
CA LEU A 10 -4.13 5.01 9.27
C LEU A 10 -3.82 5.90 10.47
N ASP A 11 -3.39 5.33 11.59
CA ASP A 11 -2.96 6.12 12.76
C ASP A 11 -1.76 7.00 12.39
N ARG A 12 -0.84 6.46 11.61
CA ARG A 12 0.34 7.22 11.20
C ARG A 12 -0.03 8.32 10.20
N VAL A 13 -0.95 8.04 9.26
CA VAL A 13 -1.45 9.07 8.34
C VAL A 13 -2.08 10.22 9.14
N ASP A 14 -2.94 9.89 10.09
CA ASP A 14 -3.65 10.91 10.87
C ASP A 14 -2.69 11.72 11.74
N ALA A 15 -1.60 11.10 12.22
CA ALA A 15 -0.59 11.80 13.01
C ALA A 15 0.25 12.75 12.17
N LEU A 16 0.59 12.36 10.94
CA LEU A 16 1.52 13.12 10.09
C LEU A 16 0.80 14.09 9.17
N LEU A 17 -0.45 13.80 8.80
CA LEU A 17 -1.23 14.64 7.90
C LEU A 17 -2.66 14.76 8.47
N PRO A 18 -2.89 15.68 9.40
CA PRO A 18 -4.23 15.88 9.95
C PRO A 18 -5.25 16.14 8.84
N ASN A 19 -6.39 15.45 8.92
CA ASN A 19 -7.43 15.54 7.91
C ASN A 19 -8.78 15.24 8.56
N GLY A 20 -9.84 15.65 7.89
CA GLY A 20 -11.21 15.45 8.36
C GLY A 20 -11.94 14.29 7.71
N TYR A 21 -11.26 13.46 6.92
CA TYR A 21 -11.92 12.37 6.23
C TYR A 21 -12.24 11.22 7.18
N ALA A 22 -13.36 10.55 6.92
CA ALA A 22 -13.80 9.44 7.76
C ALA A 22 -12.82 8.27 7.68
N ARG A 23 -12.71 7.55 8.79
CA ARG A 23 -11.83 6.37 8.87
C ARG A 23 -12.22 5.34 7.80
N ALA A 24 -13.51 5.15 7.56
CA ALA A 24 -14.00 4.21 6.55
C ALA A 24 -13.53 4.59 5.14
N GLU A 25 -13.50 5.88 4.82
CA GLU A 25 -13.00 6.34 3.52
C GLU A 25 -11.50 6.08 3.39
N LYS A 26 -10.75 6.34 4.44
CA LYS A 26 -9.30 6.07 4.43
C LYS A 26 -9.01 4.57 4.34
N LEU A 27 -9.82 3.73 4.96
CA LEU A 27 -9.71 2.28 4.80
C LEU A 27 -9.96 1.86 3.36
N ARG A 28 -10.90 2.51 2.68
CA ARG A 28 -11.18 2.24 1.28
C ARG A 28 -9.99 2.59 0.40
N TRP A 29 -9.37 3.74 0.64
CA TRP A 29 -8.15 4.13 -0.09
C TRP A 29 -7.02 3.13 0.17
N LEU A 30 -6.86 2.72 1.43
CA LEU A 30 -5.85 1.72 1.78
C LEU A 30 -6.10 0.38 1.09
N ALA A 31 -7.38 -0.01 0.97
CA ALA A 31 -7.75 -1.23 0.26
C ALA A 31 -7.34 -1.17 -1.22
N GLN A 32 -7.40 0.02 -1.83
CA GLN A 32 -6.93 0.18 -3.21
C GLN A 32 -5.43 -0.07 -3.32
N ALA A 33 -4.66 0.43 -2.37
CA ALA A 33 -3.20 0.22 -2.35
C ALA A 33 -2.87 -1.26 -2.13
N GLU A 34 -3.51 -1.89 -1.16
CA GLU A 34 -3.28 -3.30 -0.88
C GLU A 34 -3.73 -4.19 -2.05
N GLY A 35 -4.84 -3.84 -2.67
CA GLY A 35 -5.31 -4.56 -3.86
C GLY A 35 -4.33 -4.46 -5.01
N PHE A 36 -3.74 -3.28 -5.22
CA PHE A 36 -2.71 -3.09 -6.24
C PHE A 36 -1.48 -3.95 -5.95
N VAL A 37 -1.01 -3.95 -4.71
CA VAL A 37 0.15 -4.76 -4.29
C VAL A 37 -0.12 -6.24 -4.55
N ARG A 38 -1.28 -6.73 -4.12
CA ARG A 38 -1.63 -8.14 -4.30
C ARG A 38 -1.75 -8.50 -5.77
N ARG A 39 -2.34 -7.63 -6.58
CA ARG A 39 -2.51 -7.89 -8.01
C ARG A 39 -1.17 -7.93 -8.73
N GLU A 40 -0.31 -6.95 -8.46
CA GLU A 40 0.95 -6.79 -9.18
C GLU A 40 2.03 -7.76 -8.72
N LEU A 41 2.06 -8.08 -7.44
CA LEU A 41 3.13 -8.93 -6.90
C LEU A 41 2.68 -10.36 -6.64
N CYS A 42 1.45 -10.55 -6.17
CA CYS A 42 0.92 -11.88 -5.84
C CYS A 42 0.10 -12.48 -6.97
N ARG A 43 -0.14 -11.71 -8.02
CA ARG A 43 -0.96 -12.10 -9.18
C ARG A 43 -2.38 -12.53 -8.80
N GLU A 44 -2.88 -11.98 -7.71
CA GLU A 44 -4.27 -12.20 -7.32
C GLU A 44 -5.19 -11.41 -8.24
N THR A 45 -6.30 -12.02 -8.61
CA THR A 45 -7.34 -11.39 -9.42
C THR A 45 -8.64 -11.36 -8.64
N GLY A 46 -9.54 -10.47 -9.03
CA GLY A 46 -10.83 -10.37 -8.40
C GLY A 46 -11.08 -9.00 -7.80
N GLU A 47 -11.99 -8.94 -6.85
CA GLU A 47 -12.38 -7.69 -6.24
C GLU A 47 -11.33 -7.18 -5.27
N LEU A 48 -11.43 -5.87 -4.95
CA LEU A 48 -10.56 -5.27 -3.95
C LEU A 48 -10.78 -5.95 -2.60
N PRO A 49 -9.72 -6.10 -1.81
CA PRO A 49 -9.87 -6.69 -0.47
C PRO A 49 -10.74 -5.81 0.42
N VAL A 50 -11.50 -6.44 1.30
CA VAL A 50 -12.24 -5.73 2.34
C VAL A 50 -11.35 -5.69 3.57
N LEU A 51 -10.97 -4.48 3.97
CA LEU A 51 -10.06 -4.30 5.10
C LEU A 51 -10.83 -3.89 6.36
N THR A 52 -10.37 -4.42 7.48
CA THR A 52 -10.69 -3.87 8.80
C THR A 52 -9.42 -3.27 9.38
N GLU A 53 -9.53 -2.58 10.51
CA GLU A 53 -8.33 -1.98 11.11
C GLU A 53 -7.33 -3.03 11.59
N GLU A 54 -7.79 -4.24 11.85
CA GLU A 54 -6.93 -5.34 12.30
C GLU A 54 -6.30 -6.13 11.15
N THR A 55 -6.68 -5.85 9.91
CA THR A 55 -6.16 -6.58 8.76
C THR A 55 -4.66 -6.37 8.61
N GLU A 56 -3.91 -7.45 8.50
CA GLU A 56 -2.47 -7.38 8.22
C GLU A 56 -2.24 -7.18 6.73
N LEU A 57 -1.30 -6.31 6.39
CA LEU A 57 -1.04 -5.93 5.01
C LEU A 57 0.14 -6.72 4.46
N THR A 58 0.20 -6.82 3.13
CA THR A 58 1.21 -7.63 2.44
C THR A 58 2.62 -7.10 2.64
N ALA A 59 2.83 -5.78 2.44
CA ALA A 59 4.16 -5.20 2.59
C ALA A 59 4.46 -4.97 4.07
N ALA A 60 5.47 -5.66 4.57
CA ALA A 60 5.90 -5.55 5.96
C ALA A 60 7.01 -4.49 6.09
N PRO A 61 7.29 -4.01 7.31
CA PRO A 61 8.41 -3.10 7.50
C PRO A 61 9.71 -3.68 6.94
N PRO A 62 10.59 -2.86 6.39
CA PRO A 62 10.54 -1.41 6.28
C PRO A 62 9.79 -0.88 5.06
N PHE A 63 9.08 -1.72 4.32
CA PHE A 63 8.45 -1.34 3.05
C PHE A 63 7.03 -0.85 3.21
N ASP A 64 6.45 -0.95 4.39
CA ASP A 64 5.06 -0.61 4.67
C ASP A 64 4.73 0.88 4.52
N GLU A 65 5.73 1.75 4.46
CA GLU A 65 5.51 3.19 4.24
C GLU A 65 4.83 3.49 2.90
N LEU A 66 4.89 2.55 1.95
CA LEU A 66 4.20 2.74 0.67
C LEU A 66 2.69 2.97 0.86
N TYR A 67 2.09 2.30 1.84
CA TYR A 67 0.66 2.47 2.10
C TYR A 67 0.34 3.88 2.59
N ARG A 68 1.19 4.43 3.45
CA ARG A 68 1.00 5.79 3.95
C ARG A 68 1.05 6.81 2.81
N HIS A 69 2.03 6.65 1.93
CA HIS A 69 2.15 7.56 0.78
C HIS A 69 0.92 7.51 -0.12
N TYR A 70 0.36 6.33 -0.32
CA TYR A 70 -0.85 6.19 -1.13
C TYR A 70 -2.04 6.91 -0.50
N VAL A 71 -2.29 6.67 0.79
CA VAL A 71 -3.44 7.28 1.48
C VAL A 71 -3.26 8.80 1.53
N GLU A 72 -2.05 9.28 1.81
CA GLU A 72 -1.78 10.72 1.82
C GLU A 72 -2.01 11.36 0.45
N ALA A 73 -1.64 10.67 -0.62
CA ALA A 73 -1.92 11.14 -1.97
C ALA A 73 -3.42 11.30 -2.20
N GLN A 74 -4.22 10.35 -1.73
CA GLN A 74 -5.67 10.43 -1.87
C GLN A 74 -6.25 11.59 -1.06
N VAL A 75 -5.72 11.86 0.13
CA VAL A 75 -6.12 13.02 0.92
C VAL A 75 -5.85 14.31 0.14
N HIS A 76 -4.66 14.45 -0.41
CA HIS A 76 -4.32 15.65 -1.19
C HIS A 76 -5.18 15.78 -2.44
N TYR A 77 -5.48 14.67 -3.11
CA TYR A 77 -6.37 14.69 -4.26
C TYR A 77 -7.76 15.17 -3.88
N ALA A 78 -8.31 14.63 -2.80
CA ALA A 78 -9.63 15.02 -2.33
C ALA A 78 -9.67 16.47 -1.87
N ASN A 79 -8.55 17.00 -1.36
CA ASN A 79 -8.44 18.40 -0.96
C ASN A 79 -8.26 19.36 -2.14
N GLY A 80 -8.06 18.85 -3.36
CA GLY A 80 -7.81 19.69 -4.52
C GLY A 80 -6.41 20.31 -4.52
N GLU A 81 -5.42 19.57 -4.06
CA GLU A 81 -4.03 20.03 -3.95
C GLU A 81 -3.14 19.26 -4.94
N PRO A 82 -3.15 19.66 -6.25
CA PRO A 82 -2.48 18.85 -7.27
C PRO A 82 -0.98 18.72 -7.08
N ALA A 83 -0.29 19.76 -6.64
CA ALA A 83 1.16 19.68 -6.43
C ALA A 83 1.51 18.68 -5.32
N ARG A 84 0.76 18.73 -4.20
CA ARG A 84 0.97 17.81 -3.09
C ARG A 84 0.59 16.39 -3.47
N TYR A 85 -0.49 16.24 -4.24
CA TYR A 85 -0.87 14.93 -4.76
C TYR A 85 0.26 14.34 -5.59
N ASN A 86 0.83 15.11 -6.51
CA ASN A 86 1.90 14.62 -7.39
C ASN A 86 3.12 14.20 -6.58
N SER A 87 3.48 14.97 -5.54
CA SER A 87 4.61 14.61 -4.68
C SER A 87 4.37 13.31 -3.94
N ALA A 88 3.19 13.16 -3.33
CA ALA A 88 2.85 11.96 -2.58
C ALA A 88 2.72 10.74 -3.51
N ALA A 89 2.12 10.92 -4.68
CA ALA A 89 1.99 9.85 -5.66
C ALA A 89 3.37 9.39 -6.16
N GLY A 90 4.31 10.33 -6.31
CA GLY A 90 5.70 9.98 -6.65
C GLY A 90 6.38 9.17 -5.58
N LEU A 91 6.16 9.51 -4.32
CA LEU A 91 6.69 8.75 -3.19
C LEU A 91 6.10 7.34 -3.15
N TRP A 92 4.78 7.22 -3.37
CA TRP A 92 4.13 5.93 -3.48
C TRP A 92 4.76 5.09 -4.58
N ASN A 93 4.90 5.66 -5.77
CA ASN A 93 5.44 4.94 -6.91
C ASN A 93 6.86 4.44 -6.64
N ASN A 94 7.72 5.32 -6.10
CA ASN A 94 9.10 4.96 -5.80
C ASN A 94 9.17 3.88 -4.71
N ALA A 95 8.36 4.00 -3.68
CA ALA A 95 8.32 3.01 -2.60
C ALA A 95 7.81 1.66 -3.11
N PHE A 96 6.79 1.67 -3.97
CA PHE A 96 6.28 0.44 -4.56
C PHE A 96 7.34 -0.25 -5.43
N LEU A 97 8.03 0.51 -6.28
CA LEU A 97 9.07 -0.07 -7.14
C LEU A 97 10.22 -0.64 -6.31
N THR A 98 10.61 0.04 -5.24
CA THR A 98 11.64 -0.46 -4.33
C THR A 98 11.22 -1.78 -3.68
N TYR A 99 9.98 -1.86 -3.23
CA TYR A 99 9.45 -3.08 -2.64
C TYR A 99 9.37 -4.20 -3.68
N ARG A 100 8.89 -3.89 -4.87
CA ARG A 100 8.82 -4.87 -5.96
C ARG A 100 10.21 -5.44 -6.27
N ASP A 101 11.22 -4.58 -6.36
CA ASP A 101 12.57 -5.01 -6.65
C ASP A 101 13.14 -5.89 -5.53
N TYR A 102 12.83 -5.53 -4.27
CA TYR A 102 13.23 -6.36 -3.13
C TYR A 102 12.60 -7.75 -3.24
N ARG A 103 11.30 -7.82 -3.52
CA ARG A 103 10.60 -9.10 -3.62
C ARG A 103 11.15 -9.92 -4.78
N ALA A 104 11.46 -9.29 -5.89
CA ALA A 104 12.04 -9.98 -7.04
C ALA A 104 13.42 -10.60 -6.70
N ARG A 105 14.25 -9.86 -5.95
CA ARG A 105 15.56 -10.34 -5.55
C ARG A 105 15.50 -11.49 -4.55
N THR A 106 14.48 -11.51 -3.72
CA THR A 106 14.36 -12.50 -2.65
C THR A 106 13.43 -13.66 -2.99
N ALA A 107 12.71 -13.57 -4.11
CA ALA A 107 11.83 -14.64 -4.53
C ALA A 107 12.62 -15.83 -5.05
N VAL A 108 12.20 -17.03 -4.66
CA VAL A 108 12.82 -18.27 -5.13
C VAL A 108 11.85 -18.92 -6.12
N PRO A 109 12.27 -19.08 -7.41
CA PRO A 109 11.44 -19.79 -8.37
C PRO A 109 11.22 -21.23 -7.94
N GLU A 110 9.98 -21.68 -7.95
CA GLU A 110 9.66 -23.07 -7.62
C GLU A 110 9.61 -23.92 -8.87
N GLY A 111 10.31 -25.06 -8.83
CA GLY A 111 10.15 -26.14 -9.79
C GLY A 111 10.26 -25.73 -11.25
N GLY A 112 10.97 -24.66 -11.59
CA GLY A 112 11.11 -24.23 -12.96
C GLY A 112 9.86 -23.53 -13.51
N ALA A 113 8.91 -23.13 -12.66
CA ALA A 113 7.72 -22.43 -13.09
C ALA A 113 8.09 -21.12 -13.79
N PRO A 114 7.48 -20.83 -14.97
CA PRO A 114 7.81 -19.61 -15.69
C PRO A 114 7.22 -18.35 -15.07
N ALA A 115 6.21 -18.47 -14.25
CA ALA A 115 5.57 -17.32 -13.60
C ALA A 115 6.07 -17.19 -12.17
N LEU A 116 6.61 -16.02 -11.85
CA LEU A 116 7.16 -15.73 -10.54
C LEU A 116 6.13 -14.96 -9.71
N ARG A 117 5.77 -15.53 -8.56
CA ARG A 117 4.96 -14.81 -7.57
C ARG A 117 5.89 -14.11 -6.60
N LEU A 118 5.62 -12.83 -6.33
CA LEU A 118 6.45 -12.00 -5.47
C LEU A 118 5.86 -11.83 -4.07
N CYS A 119 4.95 -12.72 -3.71
CA CYS A 119 4.37 -12.77 -2.37
C CYS A 119 4.75 -14.03 -1.64
#